data_ebe6ef9f610cb5c9a6b006828684b8e6
#
_entry.id   ebe6ef9f610cb5c9a6b006828684b8e6
#
_cell.length_a   1.000
_cell.length_b   1.000
_cell.length_c   1.000
_cell.angle_alpha   90.00
_cell.angle_beta   90.00
_cell.angle_gamma   90.00
#
_symmetry.space_group_name_H-M   'P 1'
#
loop_
_entity.id
_entity.type
_entity.pdbx_description
1 polymer ?
#
loop_
_entity_poly.entity_id
_entity_poly.type
_entity_poly.pdbx_seq_one_letter_code
_entity_poly.pdbx_strand_id
1 'polypeptide(L)'
;MSRQIPFSYQCSRCGRCCADMRIQVNPYEVCRLARRLGLTTTHFLARHTVSGVHLATRPDRVCGFLSSAGCAVHPDRPLVCRLYPLARHVTTSGRERFACLLPRPGSPGEFGTAGSVEDYLAANGAEPFLAEADAWLALFGRVHSLFQALLADHSLLAALASDIRLELLQDRPPPASPLLDTDRFAGEHCAALGRVL
;
A
#
# COMPACT_ATOMS: atom_id res chain seq x y z
N MET A 1 7.68 -12.50 -15.50
CA MET A 1 8.16 -13.73 -14.82
C MET A 1 7.02 -14.28 -13.99
N SER A 2 6.93 -15.60 -13.86
CA SER A 2 6.08 -16.28 -12.84
C SER A 2 6.86 -16.44 -11.54
N ARG A 3 6.18 -16.88 -10.47
CA ARG A 3 6.81 -17.11 -9.15
C ARG A 3 7.92 -18.17 -9.18
N GLN A 4 7.87 -19.11 -10.12
CA GLN A 4 8.82 -20.25 -10.23
C GLN A 4 10.09 -19.92 -11.03
N ILE A 5 10.20 -18.74 -11.61
CA ILE A 5 11.40 -18.34 -12.36
C ILE A 5 12.58 -18.16 -11.41
N PRO A 6 13.77 -18.70 -11.75
CA PRO A 6 14.99 -18.49 -10.97
C PRO A 6 15.27 -17.01 -10.77
N PHE A 7 15.41 -16.60 -9.52
CA PHE A 7 15.64 -15.21 -9.15
C PHE A 7 16.23 -15.11 -7.75
N SER A 8 17.22 -14.27 -7.58
CA SER A 8 17.65 -13.74 -6.31
C SER A 8 18.15 -12.31 -6.46
N TYR A 9 18.10 -11.54 -5.38
CA TYR A 9 18.66 -10.22 -5.32
C TYR A 9 19.19 -9.94 -3.91
N GLN A 10 20.47 -9.65 -3.82
CA GLN A 10 21.12 -9.28 -2.58
C GLN A 10 21.12 -7.75 -2.42
N CYS A 11 20.28 -7.25 -1.53
CA CYS A 11 20.18 -5.83 -1.25
C CYS A 11 21.26 -5.38 -0.28
N SER A 12 22.09 -4.43 -0.70
CA SER A 12 23.14 -3.80 0.13
C SER A 12 22.63 -2.69 1.06
N ARG A 13 21.31 -2.44 1.10
CA ARG A 13 20.65 -1.38 1.89
C ARG A 13 21.20 0.04 1.64
N CYS A 14 21.71 0.30 0.45
CA CYS A 14 22.34 1.57 0.07
C CYS A 14 21.36 2.76 0.02
N GLY A 15 20.06 2.56 0.16
CA GLY A 15 19.04 3.61 0.14
C GLY A 15 18.74 4.22 -1.24
N ARG A 16 19.43 3.81 -2.31
CA ARG A 16 19.23 4.40 -3.66
C ARG A 16 17.83 4.16 -4.22
N CYS A 17 17.20 3.03 -3.88
CA CYS A 17 15.80 2.75 -4.22
C CYS A 17 14.80 3.65 -3.47
N CYS A 18 15.23 4.42 -2.46
CA CYS A 18 14.38 5.36 -1.74
C CYS A 18 14.36 6.77 -2.36
N ALA A 19 15.16 7.03 -3.38
CA ALA A 19 15.19 8.30 -4.10
C ALA A 19 14.28 8.26 -5.34
N ASP A 20 13.61 9.36 -5.64
CA ASP A 20 12.75 9.55 -6.82
C ASP A 20 11.63 8.50 -6.96
N MET A 21 11.21 7.90 -5.85
CA MET A 21 10.13 6.92 -5.85
C MET A 21 8.85 7.52 -5.32
N ARG A 22 7.77 7.22 -6.01
CA ARG A 22 6.42 7.55 -5.58
C ARG A 22 5.79 6.31 -4.98
N ILE A 23 5.88 6.18 -3.65
CA ILE A 23 5.42 5.00 -2.92
C ILE A 23 3.96 5.21 -2.53
N GLN A 24 3.07 4.50 -3.20
CA GLN A 24 1.67 4.42 -2.79
C GLN A 24 1.53 3.44 -1.64
N VAL A 25 0.65 3.76 -0.68
CA VAL A 25 0.33 2.90 0.46
C VAL A 25 -1.16 2.60 0.51
N ASN A 26 -1.50 1.37 0.85
CA ASN A 26 -2.85 0.94 1.11
C ASN A 26 -3.20 1.05 2.62
N PRO A 27 -4.45 0.87 3.04
CA PRO A 27 -4.85 0.99 4.44
C PRO A 27 -4.10 0.07 5.40
N TYR A 28 -3.79 -1.16 4.99
CA TYR A 28 -3.00 -2.09 5.80
C TYR A 28 -1.59 -1.55 6.07
N GLU A 29 -0.92 -1.06 5.05
CA GLU A 29 0.42 -0.47 5.17
C GLU A 29 0.42 0.79 6.02
N VAL A 30 -0.62 1.64 5.87
CA VAL A 30 -0.83 2.82 6.73
C VAL A 30 -0.92 2.41 8.20
N CYS A 31 -1.71 1.39 8.51
CA CYS A 31 -1.86 0.89 9.88
C CYS A 31 -0.53 0.38 10.45
N ARG A 32 0.22 -0.40 9.66
CA ARG A 32 1.53 -0.93 10.09
C ARG A 32 2.56 0.16 10.32
N LEU A 33 2.64 1.12 9.42
CA LEU A 33 3.56 2.25 9.53
C LEU A 33 3.19 3.17 10.70
N ALA A 34 1.91 3.47 10.88
CA ALA A 34 1.42 4.25 12.01
C ALA A 34 1.77 3.57 13.35
N ARG A 35 1.47 2.26 13.49
CA ARG A 35 1.84 1.47 14.67
C ARG A 35 3.34 1.49 14.93
N ARG A 36 4.16 1.30 13.90
CA ARG A 36 5.63 1.35 14.00
C ARG A 36 6.15 2.66 14.58
N LEU A 37 5.47 3.76 14.28
CA LEU A 37 5.84 5.10 14.72
C LEU A 37 5.12 5.56 16.00
N GLY A 38 4.26 4.72 16.59
CA GLY A 38 3.45 5.10 17.75
C GLY A 38 2.42 6.18 17.45
N LEU A 39 1.92 6.26 16.19
CA LEU A 39 0.97 7.27 15.75
C LEU A 39 -0.41 6.64 15.51
N THR A 40 -1.46 7.47 15.57
CA THR A 40 -2.74 7.11 14.99
C THR A 40 -2.65 7.15 13.46
N THR A 41 -3.52 6.42 12.75
CA THR A 41 -3.55 6.45 11.28
C THR A 41 -3.83 7.85 10.74
N THR A 42 -4.69 8.63 11.39
CA THR A 42 -4.97 10.02 11.02
C THR A 42 -3.71 10.89 11.12
N HIS A 43 -2.97 10.81 12.21
CA HIS A 43 -1.70 11.56 12.36
C HIS A 43 -0.64 11.09 11.38
N PHE A 44 -0.58 9.77 11.11
CA PHE A 44 0.33 9.25 10.10
C PHE A 44 0.01 9.80 8.71
N LEU A 45 -1.25 9.74 8.29
CA LEU A 45 -1.68 10.26 6.98
C LEU A 45 -1.37 11.74 6.84
N ALA A 46 -1.70 12.56 7.84
CA ALA A 46 -1.45 13.99 7.82
C ALA A 46 0.05 14.36 7.76
N ARG A 47 0.91 13.60 8.45
CA ARG A 47 2.31 13.94 8.61
C ARG A 47 3.24 13.28 7.61
N HIS A 48 2.92 12.07 7.16
CA HIS A 48 3.82 11.20 6.40
C HIS A 48 3.33 10.86 5.01
N THR A 49 2.19 11.43 4.58
CA THR A 49 1.67 11.19 3.23
C THR A 49 1.33 12.48 2.50
N VAL A 50 1.29 12.37 1.18
CA VAL A 50 0.74 13.38 0.29
C VAL A 50 -0.61 12.87 -0.20
N SER A 51 -1.67 13.67 -0.01
CA SER A 51 -3.06 13.34 -0.37
C SER A 51 -3.56 12.03 0.25
N GLY A 52 -3.02 11.63 1.41
CA GLY A 52 -3.42 10.39 2.10
C GLY A 52 -3.05 9.08 1.40
N VAL A 53 -2.35 9.13 0.27
CA VAL A 53 -2.15 7.97 -0.62
C VAL A 53 -0.66 7.65 -0.86
N HIS A 54 0.21 8.66 -0.93
CA HIS A 54 1.62 8.46 -1.22
C HIS A 54 2.48 8.88 -0.04
N LEU A 55 3.52 8.11 0.25
CA LEU A 55 4.50 8.52 1.26
C LEU A 55 5.14 9.86 0.90
N ALA A 56 5.27 10.72 1.90
CA ALA A 56 5.93 12.01 1.74
C ALA A 56 7.43 11.82 1.46
N THR A 57 7.93 12.63 0.57
CA THR A 57 9.37 12.75 0.28
C THR A 57 9.91 14.07 0.82
N ARG A 58 11.19 14.09 1.12
CA ARG A 58 11.91 15.32 1.43
C ARG A 58 12.08 16.19 0.18
N PRO A 59 12.52 17.46 0.32
CA PRO A 59 12.77 18.36 -0.82
C PRO A 59 13.80 17.80 -1.83
N ASP A 60 14.74 16.97 -1.36
CA ASP A 60 15.71 16.25 -2.18
C ASP A 60 15.12 15.01 -2.90
N ARG A 61 13.80 14.84 -2.84
CA ARG A 61 13.03 13.73 -3.45
C ARG A 61 13.34 12.36 -2.87
N VAL A 62 13.92 12.31 -1.71
CA VAL A 62 14.20 11.07 -0.97
C VAL A 62 13.06 10.76 -0.01
N CYS A 63 12.74 9.48 0.15
CA CYS A 63 11.71 9.01 1.10
C CYS A 63 11.97 9.59 2.50
N GLY A 64 10.92 10.13 3.14
CA GLY A 64 11.00 10.75 4.45
C GLY A 64 11.47 9.80 5.57
N PHE A 65 11.40 8.48 5.36
CA PHE A 65 11.86 7.48 6.32
C PHE A 65 13.32 7.05 6.15
N LEU A 66 14.03 7.54 5.13
CA LEU A 66 15.43 7.24 4.95
C LEU A 66 16.30 8.18 5.79
N SER A 67 17.15 7.59 6.64
CA SER A 67 18.18 8.29 7.43
C SER A 67 19.58 7.78 7.07
N SER A 68 20.61 8.34 7.69
CA SER A 68 21.98 7.81 7.60
C SER A 68 22.13 6.39 8.14
N ALA A 69 21.24 5.99 9.09
CA ALA A 69 21.18 4.63 9.63
C ALA A 69 20.34 3.67 8.76
N GLY A 70 19.82 4.12 7.63
CA GLY A 70 18.95 3.36 6.74
C GLY A 70 17.44 3.70 6.92
N CYS A 71 16.58 2.81 6.46
CA CYS A 71 15.13 3.00 6.53
C CYS A 71 14.60 2.79 7.95
N ALA A 72 14.05 3.83 8.57
CA ALA A 72 13.52 3.79 9.94
C ALA A 72 12.33 2.82 10.12
N VAL A 73 11.60 2.56 9.03
CA VAL A 73 10.43 1.67 9.02
C VAL A 73 10.69 0.36 8.27
N HIS A 74 11.96 -0.06 8.15
CA HIS A 74 12.34 -1.20 7.31
C HIS A 74 11.57 -2.50 7.60
N PRO A 75 11.29 -2.90 8.85
CA PRO A 75 10.49 -4.09 9.15
C PRO A 75 9.04 -4.00 8.65
N ASP A 76 8.49 -2.79 8.63
CA ASP A 76 7.11 -2.50 8.22
C ASP A 76 7.03 -1.73 6.88
N ARG A 77 8.11 -1.79 6.09
CA ARG A 77 8.17 -1.12 4.78
C ARG A 77 7.05 -1.60 3.86
N PRO A 78 6.49 -0.72 3.01
CA PRO A 78 5.44 -1.06 2.06
C PRO A 78 5.81 -2.20 1.11
N LEU A 79 4.79 -2.84 0.53
CA LEU A 79 4.94 -3.94 -0.42
C LEU A 79 5.92 -3.61 -1.55
N VAL A 80 5.78 -2.45 -2.17
CA VAL A 80 6.66 -2.03 -3.26
C VAL A 80 8.14 -1.98 -2.85
N CYS A 81 8.42 -1.63 -1.59
CA CYS A 81 9.77 -1.65 -1.04
C CYS A 81 10.28 -3.06 -0.73
N ARG A 82 9.35 -4.01 -0.43
CA ARG A 82 9.66 -5.43 -0.20
C ARG A 82 9.95 -6.14 -1.50
N LEU A 83 9.22 -5.78 -2.53
CA LEU A 83 9.36 -6.38 -3.86
C LEU A 83 10.62 -5.91 -4.59
N TYR A 84 11.11 -4.68 -4.35
CA TYR A 84 12.23 -4.14 -5.11
C TYR A 84 13.43 -5.10 -5.14
N PRO A 85 14.01 -5.41 -6.31
CA PRO A 85 13.83 -4.78 -7.61
C PRO A 85 12.75 -5.44 -8.52
N LEU A 86 11.79 -6.14 -7.95
CA LEU A 86 10.66 -6.67 -8.71
C LEU A 86 9.50 -5.67 -8.72
N ALA A 87 8.85 -5.54 -9.87
CA ALA A 87 7.53 -4.95 -10.02
C ALA A 87 6.50 -6.06 -10.21
N ARG A 88 5.40 -5.99 -9.46
CA ARG A 88 4.28 -6.93 -9.56
C ARG A 88 3.17 -6.33 -10.41
N HIS A 89 2.65 -7.10 -11.34
CA HIS A 89 1.50 -6.76 -12.16
C HIS A 89 0.42 -7.83 -11.97
N VAL A 90 -0.79 -7.38 -11.63
CA VAL A 90 -1.97 -8.25 -11.54
C VAL A 90 -2.98 -7.77 -12.56
N THR A 91 -3.45 -8.67 -13.42
CA THR A 91 -4.51 -8.38 -14.40
C THR A 91 -5.87 -8.40 -13.72
N THR A 92 -6.89 -7.84 -14.39
CA THR A 92 -8.29 -7.91 -13.95
C THR A 92 -8.81 -9.35 -13.80
N SER A 93 -8.20 -10.32 -14.50
CA SER A 93 -8.48 -11.76 -14.35
C SER A 93 -7.71 -12.42 -13.20
N GLY A 94 -7.01 -11.65 -12.36
CA GLY A 94 -6.22 -12.16 -11.23
C GLY A 94 -4.87 -12.79 -11.63
N ARG A 95 -4.46 -12.71 -12.91
CA ARG A 95 -3.17 -13.26 -13.34
C ARG A 95 -2.03 -12.38 -12.86
N GLU A 96 -1.14 -12.96 -12.06
CA GLU A 96 0.05 -12.31 -11.52
C GLU A 96 1.26 -12.48 -12.46
N ARG A 97 2.05 -11.45 -12.58
CA ARG A 97 3.35 -11.46 -13.29
C ARG A 97 4.32 -10.52 -12.58
N PHE A 98 5.60 -10.85 -12.66
CA PHE A 98 6.69 -10.02 -12.15
C PHE A 98 7.58 -9.53 -13.30
N ALA A 99 8.08 -8.30 -13.16
CA ALA A 99 9.10 -7.72 -14.02
C ALA A 99 10.28 -7.28 -13.16
N CYS A 100 11.50 -7.43 -13.67
CA CYS A 100 12.70 -6.90 -13.04
C CYS A 100 12.84 -5.43 -13.38
N LEU A 101 13.00 -4.59 -12.36
CA LEU A 101 13.36 -3.19 -12.52
C LEU A 101 14.87 -3.07 -12.61
N LEU A 102 15.34 -2.22 -13.51
CA LEU A 102 16.76 -1.88 -13.52
C LEU A 102 17.11 -1.16 -12.21
N PRO A 103 18.17 -1.58 -11.52
CA PRO A 103 18.64 -0.87 -10.33
C PRO A 103 19.03 0.56 -10.66
N ARG A 104 18.87 1.44 -9.68
CA ARG A 104 19.36 2.81 -9.80
C ARG A 104 20.88 2.82 -10.06
N PRO A 105 21.37 3.73 -10.90
CA PRO A 105 22.81 3.85 -11.18
C PRO A 105 23.63 3.90 -9.89
N GLY A 106 24.68 3.10 -9.85
CA GLY A 106 25.57 2.98 -8.69
C GLY A 106 24.95 2.20 -7.50
N SER A 107 23.83 1.49 -7.70
CA SER A 107 23.35 0.54 -6.70
C SER A 107 24.29 -0.67 -6.65
N PRO A 108 24.85 -1.00 -5.48
CA PRO A 108 25.75 -2.16 -5.33
C PRO A 108 24.99 -3.48 -5.11
N GLY A 109 23.65 -3.50 -5.27
CA GLY A 109 22.88 -4.74 -5.16
C GLY A 109 23.15 -5.69 -6.32
N GLU A 110 23.17 -6.98 -6.02
CA GLU A 110 23.55 -8.02 -6.97
C GLU A 110 22.38 -8.93 -7.32
N PHE A 111 22.19 -9.16 -8.61
CA PHE A 111 21.22 -10.13 -9.14
C PHE A 111 21.86 -11.52 -9.20
N GLY A 112 21.05 -12.53 -8.99
CA GLY A 112 21.41 -13.92 -9.13
C GLY A 112 20.24 -14.81 -9.49
N THR A 113 20.50 -16.10 -9.49
CA THR A 113 19.50 -17.15 -9.81
C THR A 113 19.36 -18.18 -8.68
N ALA A 114 19.86 -17.85 -7.48
CA ALA A 114 19.75 -18.70 -6.31
C ALA A 114 18.32 -18.60 -5.74
N GLY A 115 17.55 -19.69 -5.89
CA GLY A 115 16.12 -19.72 -5.55
C GLY A 115 15.22 -19.23 -6.67
N SER A 116 13.99 -18.90 -6.32
CA SER A 116 12.92 -18.47 -7.22
C SER A 116 12.37 -17.11 -6.81
N VAL A 117 11.50 -16.51 -7.62
CA VAL A 117 10.71 -15.33 -7.23
C VAL A 117 9.92 -15.62 -5.95
N GLU A 118 9.33 -16.82 -5.81
CA GLU A 118 8.59 -17.24 -4.61
C GLU A 118 9.47 -17.19 -3.35
N ASP A 119 10.68 -17.76 -3.43
CA ASP A 119 11.63 -17.74 -2.30
C ASP A 119 12.03 -16.31 -1.94
N TYR A 120 12.20 -15.45 -2.93
CA TYR A 120 12.52 -14.05 -2.73
C TYR A 120 11.37 -13.30 -2.02
N LEU A 121 10.12 -13.54 -2.40
CA LEU A 121 8.94 -12.96 -1.76
C LEU A 121 8.85 -13.40 -0.31
N ALA A 122 9.02 -14.70 -0.05
CA ALA A 122 8.99 -15.27 1.30
C ALA A 122 10.09 -14.67 2.19
N ALA A 123 11.34 -14.62 1.69
CA ALA A 123 12.47 -14.07 2.41
C ALA A 123 12.29 -12.56 2.76
N ASN A 124 11.53 -11.84 1.96
CA ASN A 124 11.20 -10.43 2.21
C ASN A 124 9.90 -10.24 3.02
N GLY A 125 9.23 -11.31 3.45
CA GLY A 125 7.97 -11.26 4.19
C GLY A 125 6.87 -10.55 3.40
N ALA A 126 6.80 -10.80 2.08
CA ALA A 126 5.87 -10.11 1.20
C ALA A 126 4.44 -10.65 1.26
N GLU A 127 4.25 -11.93 1.62
CA GLU A 127 2.95 -12.62 1.52
C GLU A 127 1.78 -11.91 2.21
N PRO A 128 1.86 -11.45 3.47
CA PRO A 128 0.76 -10.72 4.10
C PRO A 128 0.41 -9.42 3.36
N PHE A 129 1.42 -8.73 2.84
CA PHE A 129 1.25 -7.51 2.10
C PHE A 129 0.63 -7.74 0.72
N LEU A 130 0.96 -8.86 0.07
CA LEU A 130 0.38 -9.28 -1.20
C LEU A 130 -1.11 -9.58 -1.03
N ALA A 131 -1.48 -10.35 -0.02
CA ALA A 131 -2.86 -10.69 0.28
C ALA A 131 -3.72 -9.43 0.52
N GLU A 132 -3.22 -8.50 1.34
CA GLU A 132 -3.92 -7.25 1.61
C GLU A 132 -3.97 -6.30 0.40
N ALA A 133 -2.93 -6.27 -0.42
CA ALA A 133 -2.93 -5.51 -1.68
C ALA A 133 -3.98 -6.05 -2.66
N ASP A 134 -4.13 -7.37 -2.75
CA ASP A 134 -5.14 -8.01 -3.61
C ASP A 134 -6.56 -7.76 -3.10
N ALA A 135 -6.78 -7.86 -1.78
CA ALA A 135 -8.06 -7.53 -1.16
C ALA A 135 -8.44 -6.06 -1.40
N TRP A 136 -7.49 -5.15 -1.26
CA TRP A 136 -7.68 -3.73 -1.54
C TRP A 136 -7.99 -3.46 -3.03
N LEU A 137 -7.28 -4.12 -3.94
CA LEU A 137 -7.52 -3.99 -5.39
C LEU A 137 -8.92 -4.49 -5.76
N ALA A 138 -9.36 -5.61 -5.19
CA ALA A 138 -10.70 -6.14 -5.40
C ALA A 138 -11.78 -5.18 -4.89
N LEU A 139 -11.61 -4.61 -3.69
CA LEU A 139 -12.52 -3.61 -3.14
C LEU A 139 -12.58 -2.36 -4.03
N PHE A 140 -11.42 -1.84 -4.44
CA PHE A 140 -11.34 -0.68 -5.33
C PHE A 140 -12.04 -0.94 -6.66
N GLY A 141 -11.89 -2.13 -7.23
CA GLY A 141 -12.59 -2.53 -8.46
C GLY A 141 -14.12 -2.51 -8.28
N ARG A 142 -14.63 -3.00 -7.15
CA ARG A 142 -16.07 -2.96 -6.83
C ARG A 142 -16.57 -1.53 -6.68
N VAL A 143 -15.88 -0.70 -5.92
CA VAL A 143 -16.21 0.72 -5.74
C VAL A 143 -16.23 1.45 -7.09
N HIS A 144 -15.21 1.21 -7.92
CA HIS A 144 -15.13 1.80 -9.25
C HIS A 144 -16.32 1.39 -10.12
N SER A 145 -16.67 0.10 -10.14
CA SER A 145 -17.81 -0.40 -10.92
C SER A 145 -19.14 0.20 -10.45
N LEU A 146 -19.34 0.32 -9.14
CA LEU A 146 -20.51 0.98 -8.57
C LEU A 146 -20.58 2.47 -8.94
N PHE A 147 -19.46 3.16 -8.87
CA PHE A 147 -19.36 4.56 -9.26
C PHE A 147 -19.69 4.76 -10.74
N GLN A 148 -19.20 3.88 -11.61
CA GLN A 148 -19.56 3.91 -13.04
C GLN A 148 -21.06 3.66 -13.27
N ALA A 149 -21.67 2.73 -12.53
CA ALA A 149 -23.10 2.48 -12.60
C ALA A 149 -23.92 3.70 -12.13
N LEU A 150 -23.50 4.35 -11.03
CA LEU A 150 -24.12 5.58 -10.53
C LEU A 150 -24.02 6.75 -11.53
N LEU A 151 -22.87 6.90 -12.19
CA LEU A 151 -22.70 7.93 -13.23
C LEU A 151 -23.58 7.68 -14.45
N ALA A 152 -23.91 6.43 -14.74
CA ALA A 152 -24.83 6.07 -15.84
C ALA A 152 -26.30 6.29 -15.48
N ASP A 153 -26.64 6.37 -14.19
CA ASP A 153 -28.03 6.56 -13.71
C ASP A 153 -28.13 7.84 -12.86
N HIS A 154 -28.60 8.92 -13.50
CA HIS A 154 -28.76 10.22 -12.84
C HIS A 154 -29.76 10.21 -11.67
N SER A 155 -30.71 9.28 -11.62
CA SER A 155 -31.68 9.18 -10.54
C SER A 155 -31.01 8.66 -9.25
N LEU A 156 -30.12 7.70 -9.36
CA LEU A 156 -29.32 7.18 -8.24
C LEU A 156 -28.34 8.23 -7.70
N LEU A 157 -27.74 9.04 -8.57
CA LEU A 157 -26.86 10.15 -8.15
C LEU A 157 -27.60 11.19 -7.31
N ALA A 158 -28.83 11.54 -7.69
CA ALA A 158 -29.66 12.49 -6.96
C ALA A 158 -30.04 11.95 -5.56
N ALA A 159 -30.40 10.67 -5.47
CA ALA A 159 -30.72 10.01 -4.21
C ALA A 159 -29.49 9.95 -3.28
N LEU A 160 -28.35 9.51 -3.81
CA LEU A 160 -27.10 9.41 -3.04
C LEU A 160 -26.61 10.79 -2.54
N ALA A 161 -26.73 11.82 -3.36
CA ALA A 161 -26.37 13.20 -2.97
C ALA A 161 -27.27 13.71 -1.83
N SER A 162 -28.54 13.30 -1.80
CA SER A 162 -29.48 13.61 -0.72
C SER A 162 -29.07 12.92 0.60
N ASP A 163 -28.70 11.63 0.54
CA ASP A 163 -28.33 10.84 1.71
C ASP A 163 -26.97 11.28 2.30
N ILE A 164 -25.98 11.53 1.44
CA ILE A 164 -24.66 12.04 1.86
C ILE A 164 -24.81 13.43 2.52
N ARG A 165 -25.69 14.27 2.00
CA ARG A 165 -25.94 15.59 2.56
C ARG A 165 -26.57 15.51 3.96
N LEU A 166 -27.42 14.51 4.22
CA LEU A 166 -27.99 14.22 5.52
C LEU A 166 -26.96 13.71 6.53
N GLU A 167 -26.04 12.83 6.12
CA GLU A 167 -25.00 12.28 6.99
C GLU A 167 -23.91 13.31 7.33
N LEU A 168 -23.53 14.16 6.39
CA LEU A 168 -22.52 15.23 6.62
C LEU A 168 -23.06 16.36 7.54
N LEU A 169 -24.39 16.48 7.68
CA LEU A 169 -25.01 17.45 8.59
C LEU A 169 -25.18 16.91 10.01
N GLN A 170 -24.94 15.60 10.25
CA GLN A 170 -24.92 15.02 11.59
C GLN A 170 -23.51 15.17 12.18
N ASP A 171 -23.30 16.21 12.99
CA ASP A 171 -22.12 16.39 13.84
C ASP A 171 -21.95 15.18 14.77
N ARG A 172 -21.29 14.12 14.30
CA ARG A 172 -20.81 13.04 15.16
C ARG A 172 -19.39 13.37 15.59
N PRO A 173 -19.12 13.48 16.90
CA PRO A 173 -17.75 13.55 17.37
C PRO A 173 -17.02 12.27 16.93
N PRO A 174 -15.76 12.36 16.48
CA PRO A 174 -14.99 11.19 16.12
C PRO A 174 -14.90 10.23 17.32
N PRO A 175 -15.09 8.93 17.13
CA PRO A 175 -14.96 7.98 18.22
C PRO A 175 -13.57 8.09 18.83
N ALA A 176 -13.49 8.18 20.17
CA ALA A 176 -12.23 8.11 20.90
C ALA A 176 -11.58 6.76 20.55
N SER A 177 -10.50 6.82 19.75
CA SER A 177 -9.84 5.63 19.27
C SER A 177 -8.88 5.09 20.30
N PRO A 178 -9.10 3.90 20.88
CA PRO A 178 -8.03 3.14 21.50
C PRO A 178 -7.03 2.73 20.41
N LEU A 179 -5.79 2.51 20.79
CA LEU A 179 -4.75 1.91 19.92
C LEU A 179 -5.29 0.62 19.32
N LEU A 180 -5.75 0.67 18.08
CA LEU A 180 -6.42 -0.45 17.43
C LEU A 180 -5.39 -1.51 17.05
N ASP A 181 -5.70 -2.76 17.32
CA ASP A 181 -5.06 -3.92 16.72
C ASP A 181 -5.15 -3.77 15.20
N THR A 182 -3.99 -3.59 14.55
CA THR A 182 -3.93 -3.21 13.14
C THR A 182 -4.50 -4.27 12.21
N ASP A 183 -4.37 -5.54 12.56
CA ASP A 183 -4.85 -6.64 11.74
C ASP A 183 -6.38 -6.75 11.86
N ARG A 184 -6.91 -6.52 13.05
CA ARG A 184 -8.33 -6.44 13.32
C ARG A 184 -8.98 -5.22 12.65
N PHE A 185 -8.34 -4.04 12.73
CA PHE A 185 -8.86 -2.81 12.12
C PHE A 185 -8.93 -2.92 10.60
N ALA A 186 -7.88 -3.43 9.94
CA ALA A 186 -7.89 -3.63 8.50
C ALA A 186 -9.00 -4.60 8.09
N GLY A 187 -9.16 -5.73 8.80
CA GLY A 187 -10.22 -6.69 8.58
C GLY A 187 -11.62 -6.13 8.80
N GLU A 188 -11.84 -5.41 9.91
CA GLU A 188 -13.12 -4.80 10.25
C GLU A 188 -13.50 -3.65 9.29
N HIS A 189 -12.53 -2.87 8.85
CA HIS A 189 -12.76 -1.77 7.90
C HIS A 189 -13.09 -2.28 6.51
N CYS A 190 -12.37 -3.28 6.02
CA CYS A 190 -12.69 -3.96 4.76
C CYS A 190 -14.04 -4.68 4.84
N ALA A 191 -14.37 -5.32 5.96
CA ALA A 191 -15.66 -5.96 6.19
C ALA A 191 -16.81 -4.96 6.35
N ALA A 192 -16.58 -3.79 6.95
CA ALA A 192 -17.55 -2.72 7.06
C ALA A 192 -17.88 -2.13 5.69
N LEU A 193 -16.86 -1.80 4.89
CA LEU A 193 -17.05 -1.33 3.52
C LEU A 193 -17.73 -2.37 2.63
N GLY A 194 -17.42 -3.66 2.83
CA GLY A 194 -18.08 -4.76 2.11
C GLY A 194 -19.56 -4.99 2.48
N ARG A 195 -20.05 -4.43 3.62
CA ARG A 195 -21.47 -4.48 4.01
C ARG A 195 -22.28 -3.28 3.49
N VAL A 196 -21.60 -2.19 3.16
CA VAL A 196 -22.23 -0.97 2.63
C VAL A 196 -22.35 -1.03 1.10
N LEU A 197 -21.56 -1.88 0.46
CA LEU A 197 -21.53 -2.14 -0.99
C LEU A 197 -22.20 -3.48 -1.31
#